data_11c5a28cc6dc5ce4b04d82bb81a63690
#
_entry.id   11c5a28cc6dc5ce4b04d82bb81a63690
#
_cell.length_a   1.000
_cell.length_b   1.000
_cell.length_c   1.000
_cell.angle_alpha   90.00
_cell.angle_beta   90.00
_cell.angle_gamma   90.00
#
_symmetry.space_group_name_H-M   'P 1'
#
loop_
_entity.id
_entity.type
_entity.pdbx_description
1 polymer ?
#
loop_
_entity_poly.entity_id
_entity_poly.type
_entity_poly.pdbx_seq_one_letter_code
_entity_poly.pdbx_strand_id
1 'polypeptide(L)'
;MKPRQSRAALLRMICIIFEGWDRRCLLGRTAWVFLAGPAVADPAFLTTVKKHHLLTSTQPGNGDQNPYALVVAPVSAGTLQKNDVLVDNFNNNGNLQGTGSTIIDYRPSTGEMTTFAAIPRDLPGCPGGIGLSAAMTILKSGWVIVGSAPSTDGTTRTRGAGCLIVLAANGKVAGTIAGPQIDDPWGNMAVIDHGAAATLFVSDAGFGIGAPGQPVQHRATVLRIGLAIATGKPPVVTSQTVIGDGFGAQADAGVFLIGPTGLALGQDGALYVSDAIGNRVAAIADAAARSDSAGQGRQISKDGLLRRPLAMGFAGNGHLLVVNGLNGQVVEIDPASGKQEGAMWIDADEAQTPPGSGDLFGITMMPDGRGFYYVEDDVNALVQAQ
;
A
#
# COMPACT_ATOMS: atom_id res chain seq x y z
N MET A 1 -36.75 40.34 16.56
CA MET A 1 -35.68 39.32 16.45
C MET A 1 -34.36 40.00 16.81
N LYS A 2 -33.73 39.58 17.93
CA LYS A 2 -32.52 40.24 18.48
C LYS A 2 -31.26 39.49 18.01
N PRO A 3 -30.14 40.14 17.63
CA PRO A 3 -28.90 39.49 17.32
C PRO A 3 -28.11 39.14 18.60
N ARG A 4 -27.45 38.01 18.61
CA ARG A 4 -26.54 37.55 19.68
C ARG A 4 -25.19 38.29 19.56
N GLN A 5 -24.80 38.94 20.63
CA GLN A 5 -23.50 39.60 20.81
C GLN A 5 -22.43 38.59 21.15
N SER A 6 -21.28 38.69 20.49
CA SER A 6 -20.02 38.04 20.83
C SER A 6 -19.39 38.70 22.05
N ARG A 7 -18.99 37.92 23.04
CA ARG A 7 -18.22 38.40 24.22
C ARG A 7 -16.71 38.36 23.88
N ALA A 8 -16.17 39.55 23.63
CA ALA A 8 -14.72 39.75 23.71
C ALA A 8 -14.34 40.03 25.18
N ALA A 9 -13.43 39.29 25.73
CA ALA A 9 -12.89 39.48 27.08
C ALA A 9 -11.86 40.61 27.05
N LEU A 10 -12.17 41.70 27.74
CA LEU A 10 -11.34 42.90 27.92
C LEU A 10 -10.40 42.64 29.11
N LEU A 11 -9.11 42.50 28.89
CA LEU A 11 -8.07 42.48 29.96
C LEU A 11 -7.91 43.92 30.46
N ARG A 12 -8.34 44.17 31.68
CA ARG A 12 -8.00 45.45 32.39
C ARG A 12 -6.65 45.27 33.09
N MET A 13 -5.69 46.09 32.68
CA MET A 13 -4.42 46.27 33.33
C MET A 13 -4.63 47.25 34.50
N ILE A 14 -4.44 46.82 35.74
CA ILE A 14 -4.42 47.68 36.91
C ILE A 14 -2.95 48.06 37.16
N CYS A 15 -2.59 49.32 36.91
CA CYS A 15 -1.35 49.91 37.35
C CYS A 15 -1.59 50.62 38.70
N ILE A 16 -0.96 50.13 39.76
CA ILE A 16 -0.83 50.84 41.05
C ILE A 16 0.47 51.59 41.00
N ILE A 17 0.38 52.93 41.08
CA ILE A 17 1.56 53.79 41.19
C ILE A 17 1.86 53.98 42.67
N PHE A 18 3.01 53.49 43.13
CA PHE A 18 3.65 53.90 44.40
C PHE A 18 4.89 54.71 44.04
N GLU A 19 4.94 55.93 44.50
CA GLU A 19 6.12 56.77 44.42
C GLU A 19 7.24 56.27 45.34
N GLY A 20 8.39 56.10 44.77
CA GLY A 20 9.63 55.96 45.51
C GLY A 20 10.35 54.61 45.30
N TRP A 21 11.51 54.74 44.60
CA TRP A 21 12.62 53.78 44.55
C TRP A 21 12.56 52.55 43.60
N ASP A 22 13.44 52.71 42.67
CA ASP A 22 14.16 51.68 41.89
C ASP A 22 13.37 50.73 40.96
N ARG A 23 13.49 51.06 39.66
CA ARG A 23 12.92 50.26 38.56
C ARG A 23 13.69 48.97 38.32
N ARG A 24 13.22 47.86 38.83
CA ARG A 24 13.54 46.53 38.29
C ARG A 24 12.24 45.80 37.93
N CYS A 25 11.94 45.77 36.64
CA CYS A 25 10.86 44.93 36.12
C CYS A 25 11.29 43.46 36.21
N LEU A 26 10.81 42.74 37.20
CA LEU A 26 10.82 41.27 37.23
C LEU A 26 9.71 40.76 36.33
N LEU A 27 10.08 40.33 35.11
CA LEU A 27 9.22 39.53 34.24
C LEU A 27 9.06 38.14 34.86
N GLY A 28 7.99 37.96 35.65
CA GLY A 28 7.56 36.65 36.10
C GLY A 28 7.11 35.80 34.93
N ARG A 29 7.94 34.89 34.44
CA ARG A 29 7.53 33.83 33.55
C ARG A 29 6.70 32.84 34.36
N THR A 30 5.38 32.94 34.33
CA THR A 30 4.48 31.86 34.72
C THR A 30 4.62 30.75 33.70
N ALA A 31 5.42 29.74 33.97
CA ALA A 31 5.45 28.51 33.22
C ALA A 31 4.15 27.75 33.50
N TRP A 32 3.27 27.72 32.52
CA TRP A 32 2.14 26.78 32.52
C TRP A 32 2.70 25.40 32.30
N VAL A 33 2.80 24.60 33.33
CA VAL A 33 3.05 23.16 33.21
C VAL A 33 1.74 22.54 32.80
N PHE A 34 1.59 22.28 31.52
CA PHE A 34 0.55 21.35 31.05
C PHE A 34 0.94 19.96 31.53
N LEU A 35 0.32 19.49 32.57
CA LEU A 35 0.30 18.07 32.90
C LEU A 35 -0.45 17.37 31.75
N ALA A 36 0.28 16.83 30.79
CA ALA A 36 -0.28 15.87 29.84
C ALA A 36 -0.79 14.69 30.71
N GLY A 37 -2.09 14.54 30.81
CA GLY A 37 -2.68 13.32 31.36
C GLY A 37 -2.17 12.11 30.52
N PRO A 38 -2.20 10.91 31.11
CA PRO A 38 -1.85 9.72 30.36
C PRO A 38 -2.72 9.69 29.08
N ALA A 39 -2.07 9.74 27.92
CA ALA A 39 -2.78 9.49 26.66
C ALA A 39 -3.39 8.09 26.78
N VAL A 40 -4.71 8.02 26.78
CA VAL A 40 -5.40 6.74 26.63
C VAL A 40 -5.03 6.27 25.23
N ALA A 41 -4.29 5.17 25.13
CA ALA A 41 -3.99 4.57 23.84
C ALA A 41 -5.31 4.24 23.15
N ASP A 42 -5.47 4.63 21.90
CA ASP A 42 -6.62 4.23 21.12
C ASP A 42 -6.70 2.69 21.08
N PRO A 43 -7.92 2.13 21.18
CA PRO A 43 -8.06 0.68 21.14
C PRO A 43 -7.51 0.13 19.81
N ALA A 44 -6.95 -1.07 19.85
CA ALA A 44 -6.47 -1.74 18.67
C ALA A 44 -7.60 -1.86 17.63
N PHE A 45 -7.37 -1.43 16.41
CA PHE A 45 -8.36 -1.37 15.33
C PHE A 45 -8.98 -2.75 15.05
N LEU A 46 -8.15 -3.81 15.03
CA LEU A 46 -8.61 -5.18 14.79
C LEU A 46 -9.63 -5.66 15.83
N THR A 47 -9.63 -5.07 17.04
CA THR A 47 -10.65 -5.42 18.05
C THR A 47 -12.05 -4.92 17.70
N THR A 48 -12.16 -3.97 16.77
CA THR A 48 -13.44 -3.42 16.28
C THR A 48 -14.02 -4.23 15.13
N VAL A 49 -13.20 -4.98 14.39
CA VAL A 49 -13.61 -5.82 13.26
C VAL A 49 -14.24 -7.10 13.77
N LYS A 50 -15.48 -7.39 13.34
CA LYS A 50 -16.26 -8.52 13.88
C LYS A 50 -16.89 -9.41 12.81
N LYS A 51 -16.93 -8.95 11.57
CA LYS A 51 -17.63 -9.64 10.48
C LYS A 51 -16.77 -9.65 9.22
N HIS A 52 -16.81 -10.80 8.55
CA HIS A 52 -16.21 -10.98 7.24
C HIS A 52 -17.34 -11.32 6.26
N HIS A 53 -17.38 -10.60 5.15
CA HIS A 53 -18.38 -10.75 4.11
C HIS A 53 -17.70 -11.02 2.77
N LEU A 54 -17.89 -12.20 2.22
CA LEU A 54 -17.57 -12.48 0.83
C LEU A 54 -18.41 -11.54 -0.06
N LEU A 55 -17.75 -10.73 -0.85
CA LEU A 55 -18.39 -9.75 -1.72
C LEU A 55 -18.62 -10.32 -3.12
N THR A 56 -17.58 -10.89 -3.72
CA THR A 56 -17.62 -11.45 -5.07
C THR A 56 -16.41 -12.37 -5.30
N SER A 57 -16.51 -13.21 -6.32
CA SER A 57 -15.34 -13.84 -6.92
C SER A 57 -14.53 -12.79 -7.69
N THR A 58 -13.20 -12.89 -7.66
CA THR A 58 -12.31 -12.05 -8.47
C THR A 58 -12.00 -12.62 -9.84
N GLN A 59 -12.52 -13.82 -10.16
CA GLN A 59 -12.27 -14.53 -11.40
C GLN A 59 -13.14 -13.97 -12.54
N PRO A 60 -12.56 -13.35 -13.57
CA PRO A 60 -13.28 -12.85 -14.73
C PRO A 60 -13.62 -13.96 -15.71
N GLY A 61 -14.37 -13.61 -16.79
CA GLY A 61 -14.83 -14.58 -17.78
C GLY A 61 -13.74 -15.30 -18.58
N ASN A 62 -12.49 -14.80 -18.61
CA ASN A 62 -11.36 -15.50 -19.23
C ASN A 62 -10.68 -16.51 -18.27
N GLY A 63 -11.12 -16.58 -17.01
CA GLY A 63 -10.63 -17.52 -16.02
C GLY A 63 -9.31 -17.15 -15.36
N ASP A 64 -8.77 -15.93 -15.54
CA ASP A 64 -7.63 -15.46 -14.76
C ASP A 64 -7.98 -15.51 -13.27
N GLN A 65 -7.00 -15.79 -12.41
CA GLN A 65 -7.21 -16.10 -11.01
C GLN A 65 -6.01 -15.68 -10.15
N ASN A 66 -6.09 -15.96 -8.86
CA ASN A 66 -5.07 -15.60 -7.87
C ASN A 66 -4.97 -14.06 -7.74
N PRO A 67 -5.92 -13.42 -7.00
CA PRO A 67 -5.97 -11.98 -6.86
C PRO A 67 -4.84 -11.46 -5.96
N TYR A 68 -4.11 -10.45 -6.43
CA TYR A 68 -2.97 -9.87 -5.73
C TYR A 68 -3.18 -8.41 -5.34
N ALA A 69 -3.32 -7.52 -6.32
CA ALA A 69 -3.51 -6.11 -6.03
C ALA A 69 -4.96 -5.81 -5.65
N LEU A 70 -5.12 -4.83 -4.78
CA LEU A 70 -6.42 -4.37 -4.30
C LEU A 70 -6.36 -2.87 -4.02
N VAL A 71 -7.18 -2.08 -4.72
CA VAL A 71 -7.24 -0.61 -4.54
C VAL A 71 -8.66 -0.08 -4.65
N VAL A 72 -8.95 0.98 -3.89
CA VAL A 72 -10.25 1.68 -3.92
C VAL A 72 -10.15 2.93 -4.77
N ALA A 73 -11.09 3.15 -5.67
CA ALA A 73 -11.14 4.30 -6.54
C ALA A 73 -11.42 5.60 -5.75
N PRO A 74 -10.48 6.57 -5.76
CA PRO A 74 -10.64 7.83 -5.01
C PRO A 74 -11.60 8.81 -5.70
N VAL A 75 -11.94 8.57 -6.97
CA VAL A 75 -12.66 9.49 -7.84
C VAL A 75 -13.53 8.73 -8.84
N SER A 76 -14.62 9.37 -9.30
CA SER A 76 -15.37 8.89 -10.48
C SER A 76 -14.76 9.47 -11.75
N ALA A 77 -14.35 8.60 -12.68
CA ALA A 77 -13.78 8.96 -13.98
C ALA A 77 -13.94 7.79 -14.98
N GLY A 78 -14.27 8.08 -16.22
CA GLY A 78 -14.50 7.03 -17.24
C GLY A 78 -15.59 6.04 -16.83
N THR A 79 -15.25 4.76 -16.69
CA THR A 79 -16.13 3.71 -16.18
C THR A 79 -16.07 3.54 -14.67
N LEU A 80 -14.98 4.00 -14.04
CA LEU A 80 -14.81 3.94 -12.59
C LEU A 80 -15.79 4.87 -11.88
N GLN A 81 -16.33 4.41 -10.76
CA GLN A 81 -17.03 5.25 -9.80
C GLN A 81 -16.20 5.36 -8.53
N LYS A 82 -16.33 6.48 -7.83
CA LYS A 82 -15.69 6.63 -6.51
C LYS A 82 -16.15 5.52 -5.60
N ASN A 83 -15.20 4.91 -4.90
CA ASN A 83 -15.34 3.75 -4.01
C ASN A 83 -15.50 2.40 -4.74
N ASP A 84 -15.45 2.33 -6.07
CA ASP A 84 -15.26 1.07 -6.75
C ASP A 84 -13.94 0.42 -6.30
N VAL A 85 -13.89 -0.91 -6.32
CA VAL A 85 -12.74 -1.69 -5.86
C VAL A 85 -12.15 -2.43 -7.06
N LEU A 86 -10.93 -2.06 -7.44
CA LEU A 86 -10.19 -2.79 -8.47
C LEU A 86 -9.35 -3.89 -7.84
N VAL A 87 -9.41 -5.07 -8.46
CA VAL A 87 -8.58 -6.23 -8.10
C VAL A 87 -7.95 -6.79 -9.36
N ASP A 88 -6.65 -7.05 -9.37
CA ASP A 88 -6.00 -7.77 -10.45
C ASP A 88 -5.82 -9.26 -10.15
N ASN A 89 -5.54 -10.03 -11.18
CA ASN A 89 -5.27 -11.46 -11.10
C ASN A 89 -3.87 -11.75 -11.62
N PHE A 90 -3.04 -12.39 -10.81
CA PHE A 90 -1.64 -12.69 -11.10
C PHE A 90 -1.47 -13.90 -12.02
N ASN A 91 -2.38 -14.87 -11.92
CA ASN A 91 -2.34 -16.13 -12.67
C ASN A 91 -3.37 -16.15 -13.80
N ASN A 92 -3.07 -16.88 -14.87
CA ASN A 92 -4.05 -17.19 -15.91
C ASN A 92 -5.00 -18.33 -15.48
N ASN A 93 -5.91 -18.73 -16.36
CA ASN A 93 -6.85 -19.83 -16.15
C ASN A 93 -6.18 -21.22 -15.93
N GLY A 94 -4.91 -21.36 -16.27
CA GLY A 94 -4.09 -22.55 -15.96
C GLY A 94 -3.39 -22.46 -14.62
N ASN A 95 -3.66 -21.44 -13.82
CA ASN A 95 -3.00 -21.16 -12.55
C ASN A 95 -1.48 -21.00 -12.65
N LEU A 96 -0.99 -20.47 -13.76
CA LEU A 96 0.42 -20.18 -13.97
C LEU A 96 0.73 -18.76 -13.45
N GLN A 97 1.65 -18.69 -12.48
CA GLN A 97 2.05 -17.42 -11.84
C GLN A 97 2.72 -16.46 -12.83
N GLY A 98 2.48 -15.16 -12.68
CA GLY A 98 3.08 -14.15 -13.58
C GLY A 98 2.55 -14.19 -15.01
N THR A 99 1.35 -14.70 -15.20
CA THR A 99 0.71 -14.81 -16.53
C THR A 99 -0.71 -14.26 -16.58
N GLY A 100 -1.25 -13.76 -15.47
CA GLY A 100 -2.53 -13.07 -15.41
C GLY A 100 -2.47 -11.71 -16.08
N SER A 101 -3.59 -11.28 -16.66
CA SER A 101 -3.67 -10.07 -17.48
C SER A 101 -4.93 -9.25 -17.25
N THR A 102 -5.77 -9.63 -16.29
CA THR A 102 -7.08 -8.99 -16.09
C THR A 102 -7.16 -8.27 -14.74
N ILE A 103 -7.93 -7.18 -14.78
CA ILE A 103 -8.34 -6.41 -13.59
C ILE A 103 -9.86 -6.42 -13.57
N ILE A 104 -10.46 -6.78 -12.44
CA ILE A 104 -11.91 -6.66 -12.22
C ILE A 104 -12.21 -5.33 -11.49
N ASP A 105 -13.44 -4.86 -11.69
CA ASP A 105 -14.04 -3.73 -10.99
C ASP A 105 -15.26 -4.25 -10.23
N TYR A 106 -15.19 -4.20 -8.91
CA TYR A 106 -16.32 -4.47 -8.03
C TYR A 106 -16.92 -3.16 -7.55
N ARG A 107 -18.22 -3.01 -7.75
CA ARG A 107 -18.98 -1.82 -7.35
C ARG A 107 -19.78 -2.06 -6.07
N PRO A 108 -19.32 -1.60 -4.91
CA PRO A 108 -20.00 -1.87 -3.63
C PRO A 108 -21.43 -1.35 -3.56
N SER A 109 -21.75 -0.29 -4.31
CA SER A 109 -23.11 0.30 -4.33
C SER A 109 -24.18 -0.58 -4.99
N THR A 110 -23.78 -1.49 -5.87
CA THR A 110 -24.69 -2.39 -6.61
C THR A 110 -24.40 -3.87 -6.36
N GLY A 111 -23.20 -4.20 -5.85
CA GLY A 111 -22.73 -5.58 -5.74
C GLY A 111 -22.30 -6.19 -7.08
N GLU A 112 -22.18 -5.37 -8.12
CA GLU A 112 -21.83 -5.83 -9.46
C GLU A 112 -20.31 -5.96 -9.62
N MET A 113 -19.87 -7.04 -10.26
CA MET A 113 -18.48 -7.25 -10.68
C MET A 113 -18.40 -7.27 -12.20
N THR A 114 -17.48 -6.49 -12.76
CA THR A 114 -17.20 -6.44 -14.20
C THR A 114 -15.71 -6.54 -14.48
N THR A 115 -15.32 -6.87 -15.71
CA THR A 115 -13.91 -6.76 -16.11
C THR A 115 -13.59 -5.30 -16.42
N PHE A 116 -12.71 -4.70 -15.65
CA PHE A 116 -12.20 -3.32 -15.89
C PHE A 116 -11.22 -3.29 -17.04
N ALA A 117 -10.22 -4.20 -17.04
CA ALA A 117 -9.20 -4.26 -18.06
C ALA A 117 -8.82 -5.71 -18.38
N ALA A 118 -8.54 -5.97 -19.66
CA ALA A 118 -7.84 -7.16 -20.16
C ALA A 118 -6.64 -6.66 -20.96
N ILE A 119 -5.44 -6.89 -20.45
CA ILE A 119 -4.20 -6.32 -20.98
C ILE A 119 -3.61 -7.26 -22.02
N PRO A 120 -3.25 -6.78 -23.24
CA PRO A 120 -2.58 -7.59 -24.23
C PRO A 120 -1.23 -8.12 -23.74
N ARG A 121 -0.93 -9.39 -24.00
CA ARG A 121 0.32 -10.02 -23.52
C ARG A 121 1.59 -9.45 -24.14
N ASP A 122 1.52 -8.98 -25.37
CA ASP A 122 2.60 -8.38 -26.18
C ASP A 122 2.50 -6.85 -26.17
N LEU A 123 2.55 -6.24 -25.00
CA LEU A 123 2.44 -4.79 -24.85
C LEU A 123 3.80 -4.12 -25.17
N PRO A 124 3.86 -3.22 -26.18
CA PRO A 124 5.06 -2.43 -26.41
C PRO A 124 5.49 -1.64 -25.15
N GLY A 125 6.78 -1.71 -24.80
CA GLY A 125 7.31 -1.07 -23.60
C GLY A 125 7.26 -1.91 -22.32
N CYS A 126 6.69 -3.14 -22.36
CA CYS A 126 6.84 -4.17 -21.34
C CYS A 126 7.64 -5.35 -21.89
N PRO A 127 8.97 -5.26 -21.92
CA PRO A 127 9.82 -6.17 -22.72
C PRO A 127 9.75 -7.63 -22.24
N GLY A 128 9.41 -7.85 -21.00
CA GLY A 128 9.29 -9.20 -20.42
C GLY A 128 7.93 -9.87 -20.61
N GLY A 129 6.92 -9.11 -21.06
CA GLY A 129 5.54 -9.60 -21.14
C GLY A 129 4.63 -9.07 -20.03
N ILE A 130 3.50 -9.74 -19.82
CA ILE A 130 2.46 -9.34 -18.86
C ILE A 130 2.20 -10.46 -17.86
N GLY A 131 2.27 -10.08 -16.57
CA GLY A 131 1.84 -10.85 -15.41
C GLY A 131 1.57 -9.85 -14.30
N LEU A 132 0.30 -9.51 -14.05
CA LEU A 132 -0.09 -8.45 -13.13
C LEU A 132 0.34 -8.80 -11.70
N SER A 133 0.93 -7.85 -11.00
CA SER A 133 1.47 -8.03 -9.65
C SER A 133 0.67 -7.22 -8.62
N ALA A 134 0.94 -7.40 -7.33
CA ALA A 134 0.26 -6.64 -6.28
C ALA A 134 0.49 -5.11 -6.34
N ALA A 135 1.32 -4.62 -7.27
CA ALA A 135 1.63 -3.21 -7.43
C ALA A 135 0.55 -2.48 -8.24
N MET A 136 -0.47 -1.91 -7.57
CA MET A 136 -1.51 -1.13 -8.24
C MET A 136 -1.85 0.14 -7.46
N THR A 137 -2.24 1.20 -8.17
CA THR A 137 -2.80 2.43 -7.60
C THR A 137 -3.71 3.15 -8.59
N ILE A 138 -4.58 4.02 -8.09
CA ILE A 138 -5.47 4.89 -8.88
C ILE A 138 -5.19 6.35 -8.51
N LEU A 139 -4.86 7.17 -9.50
CA LEU A 139 -4.62 8.60 -9.32
C LEU A 139 -5.94 9.38 -9.23
N LYS A 140 -5.92 10.55 -8.59
CA LYS A 140 -7.07 11.48 -8.54
C LYS A 140 -7.57 11.93 -9.92
N SER A 141 -6.74 11.78 -10.93
CA SER A 141 -7.10 12.01 -12.33
C SER A 141 -7.83 10.84 -13.01
N GLY A 142 -7.99 9.70 -12.31
CA GLY A 142 -8.60 8.49 -12.81
C GLY A 142 -7.66 7.55 -13.56
N TRP A 143 -6.38 7.91 -13.74
CA TRP A 143 -5.38 6.98 -14.29
C TRP A 143 -5.12 5.85 -13.30
N VAL A 144 -5.11 4.61 -13.81
CA VAL A 144 -4.72 3.42 -13.05
C VAL A 144 -3.31 3.03 -13.47
N ILE A 145 -2.46 2.73 -12.50
CA ILE A 145 -1.09 2.25 -12.74
C ILE A 145 -0.96 0.91 -12.07
N VAL A 146 -0.56 -0.12 -12.83
CA VAL A 146 -0.41 -1.49 -12.34
C VAL A 146 0.95 -2.05 -12.75
N GLY A 147 1.56 -2.82 -11.85
CA GLY A 147 2.82 -3.52 -12.07
C GLY A 147 2.66 -4.82 -12.86
N SER A 148 3.72 -5.19 -13.53
CA SER A 148 3.85 -6.49 -14.20
C SER A 148 5.15 -7.15 -13.76
N ALA A 149 5.05 -8.39 -13.27
CA ALA A 149 6.14 -9.31 -12.95
C ALA A 149 5.92 -10.60 -13.75
N PRO A 150 6.27 -10.60 -15.05
CA PRO A 150 5.81 -11.60 -16.00
C PRO A 150 6.61 -12.89 -15.99
N SER A 151 5.95 -13.99 -16.32
CA SER A 151 6.54 -15.28 -16.62
C SER A 151 5.90 -15.91 -17.87
N THR A 152 6.57 -16.86 -18.49
CA THR A 152 5.99 -17.62 -19.62
C THR A 152 5.51 -19.01 -19.23
N ASP A 153 6.02 -19.58 -18.15
CA ASP A 153 5.67 -20.95 -17.71
C ASP A 153 5.18 -21.01 -16.25
N GLY A 154 4.97 -19.87 -15.60
CA GLY A 154 4.55 -19.80 -14.20
C GLY A 154 5.69 -19.87 -13.20
N THR A 155 6.94 -19.88 -13.64
CA THR A 155 8.11 -19.94 -12.75
C THR A 155 9.04 -18.74 -12.93
N THR A 156 9.80 -18.40 -11.91
CA THR A 156 10.81 -17.35 -11.99
C THR A 156 11.98 -17.67 -12.95
N ARG A 157 12.10 -18.90 -13.42
CA ARG A 157 13.10 -19.29 -14.43
C ARG A 157 12.88 -18.62 -15.76
N THR A 158 11.61 -18.41 -16.11
CA THR A 158 11.18 -17.81 -17.38
C THR A 158 10.61 -16.39 -17.18
N ARG A 159 10.89 -15.79 -16.02
CA ARG A 159 10.48 -14.43 -15.77
C ARG A 159 11.13 -13.47 -16.77
N GLY A 160 10.37 -12.47 -17.19
CA GLY A 160 10.87 -11.36 -17.99
C GLY A 160 11.08 -10.11 -17.13
N ALA A 161 11.70 -9.09 -17.68
CA ALA A 161 11.80 -7.80 -17.01
C ALA A 161 10.39 -7.18 -16.84
N GLY A 162 10.09 -6.73 -15.63
CA GLY A 162 8.82 -6.10 -15.30
C GLY A 162 8.68 -4.69 -15.86
N CYS A 163 7.47 -4.15 -15.72
CA CYS A 163 7.11 -2.79 -16.10
C CYS A 163 5.94 -2.29 -15.25
N LEU A 164 5.63 -0.99 -15.37
CA LEU A 164 4.36 -0.42 -14.92
C LEU A 164 3.50 -0.10 -16.15
N ILE A 165 2.23 -0.48 -16.09
CA ILE A 165 1.25 -0.27 -17.16
C ILE A 165 0.33 0.87 -16.73
N VAL A 166 0.14 1.84 -17.61
CA VAL A 166 -0.76 2.98 -17.39
C VAL A 166 -2.05 2.74 -18.14
N LEU A 167 -3.17 2.68 -17.40
CA LEU A 167 -4.50 2.51 -17.94
C LEU A 167 -5.32 3.79 -17.76
N ALA A 168 -6.12 4.10 -18.78
CA ALA A 168 -7.15 5.12 -18.65
C ALA A 168 -8.27 4.63 -17.70
N ALA A 169 -9.08 5.55 -17.20
CA ALA A 169 -10.20 5.26 -16.31
C ALA A 169 -11.33 4.39 -16.92
N ASN A 170 -11.19 3.97 -18.14
CA ASN A 170 -12.06 3.01 -18.83
C ASN A 170 -11.34 1.66 -19.15
N GLY A 171 -10.24 1.39 -18.45
CA GLY A 171 -9.48 0.15 -18.58
C GLY A 171 -8.58 0.03 -19.81
N LYS A 172 -8.58 1.01 -20.73
CA LYS A 172 -7.75 0.96 -21.92
C LYS A 172 -6.29 1.27 -21.59
N VAL A 173 -5.36 0.47 -22.11
CA VAL A 173 -3.92 0.74 -22.04
C VAL A 173 -3.62 2.07 -22.73
N ALA A 174 -2.91 2.94 -22.05
CA ALA A 174 -2.53 4.27 -22.52
C ALA A 174 -1.01 4.47 -22.60
N GLY A 175 -0.23 3.63 -21.90
CA GLY A 175 1.23 3.70 -21.92
C GLY A 175 1.86 2.72 -20.94
N THR A 176 3.18 2.76 -20.89
CA THR A 176 3.99 1.94 -19.99
C THR A 176 5.14 2.77 -19.41
N ILE A 177 5.61 2.37 -18.23
CA ILE A 177 6.82 2.90 -17.59
C ILE A 177 7.74 1.71 -17.37
N ALA A 178 8.89 1.71 -18.04
CA ALA A 178 9.91 0.69 -17.91
C ALA A 178 11.29 1.34 -17.83
N GLY A 179 12.30 0.57 -17.53
CA GLY A 179 13.68 1.06 -17.47
C GLY A 179 14.55 0.22 -16.54
N PRO A 180 15.83 0.55 -16.42
CA PRO A 180 16.80 -0.27 -15.70
C PRO A 180 16.60 -0.30 -14.18
N GLN A 181 15.70 0.53 -13.66
CA GLN A 181 15.35 0.57 -12.23
C GLN A 181 14.05 -0.17 -11.90
N ILE A 182 13.39 -0.79 -12.90
CA ILE A 182 12.14 -1.56 -12.75
C ILE A 182 12.38 -2.96 -13.28
N ASP A 183 12.28 -3.97 -12.43
CA ASP A 183 12.48 -5.37 -12.81
C ASP A 183 11.37 -6.30 -12.32
N ASP A 184 10.78 -6.26 -11.25
CA ASP A 184 9.50 -6.86 -10.86
C ASP A 184 8.87 -5.94 -9.81
N PRO A 185 8.08 -4.92 -10.21
CA PRO A 185 7.29 -4.13 -9.29
C PRO A 185 6.31 -5.06 -8.58
N TRP A 186 6.44 -5.21 -7.24
CA TRP A 186 5.90 -6.38 -6.59
C TRP A 186 4.75 -6.11 -5.63
N GLY A 187 4.89 -5.18 -4.69
CA GLY A 187 3.91 -4.98 -3.63
C GLY A 187 3.02 -3.76 -3.84
N ASN A 188 2.00 -3.62 -3.00
CA ASN A 188 1.08 -2.49 -3.10
C ASN A 188 1.82 -1.15 -3.10
N MET A 189 1.41 -0.26 -4.00
CA MET A 189 2.02 1.07 -4.16
C MET A 189 1.50 2.03 -3.10
N ALA A 190 2.37 2.97 -2.69
CA ALA A 190 1.95 4.20 -2.03
C ALA A 190 2.00 5.38 -3.01
N VAL A 191 1.17 6.39 -2.82
CA VAL A 191 1.08 7.53 -3.71
C VAL A 191 0.84 8.84 -2.96
N ILE A 192 1.55 9.90 -3.40
CA ILE A 192 1.22 11.29 -3.08
C ILE A 192 0.68 11.91 -4.36
N ASP A 193 -0.58 12.35 -4.37
CA ASP A 193 -1.23 12.89 -5.55
C ASP A 193 -1.74 14.31 -5.31
N HIS A 194 -1.15 15.27 -6.04
CA HIS A 194 -1.50 16.68 -6.02
C HIS A 194 -2.33 17.12 -7.24
N GLY A 195 -2.87 16.17 -8.00
CA GLY A 195 -3.67 16.43 -9.20
C GLY A 195 -2.83 16.64 -10.47
N ALA A 196 -2.09 17.76 -10.59
CA ALA A 196 -1.21 18.01 -11.73
C ALA A 196 0.13 17.29 -11.66
N ALA A 197 0.46 16.73 -10.51
CA ALA A 197 1.66 15.93 -10.28
C ALA A 197 1.37 14.83 -9.26
N ALA A 198 2.05 13.70 -9.38
CA ALA A 198 2.01 12.64 -8.38
C ALA A 198 3.41 12.07 -8.13
N THR A 199 3.59 11.48 -6.98
CA THR A 199 4.78 10.70 -6.61
C THR A 199 4.32 9.29 -6.26
N LEU A 200 4.82 8.31 -7.01
CA LEU A 200 4.61 6.89 -6.72
C LEU A 200 5.79 6.36 -5.91
N PHE A 201 5.48 5.42 -5.02
CA PHE A 201 6.46 4.56 -4.37
C PHE A 201 6.17 3.12 -4.76
N VAL A 202 7.20 2.43 -5.23
CA VAL A 202 7.10 1.07 -5.78
C VAL A 202 8.19 0.22 -5.14
N SER A 203 7.83 -0.92 -4.54
CA SER A 203 8.81 -1.95 -4.18
C SER A 203 9.13 -2.78 -5.42
N ASP A 204 10.40 -3.04 -5.63
CA ASP A 204 10.90 -3.80 -6.78
C ASP A 204 11.78 -4.94 -6.29
N ALA A 205 11.39 -6.16 -6.62
CA ALA A 205 11.98 -7.35 -6.03
C ALA A 205 12.69 -8.28 -7.03
N GLY A 206 12.70 -7.95 -8.33
CA GLY A 206 13.18 -8.83 -9.40
C GLY A 206 14.69 -8.93 -9.57
N PHE A 207 15.45 -7.92 -9.12
CA PHE A 207 16.87 -7.80 -9.44
C PHE A 207 17.73 -8.99 -8.98
N GLY A 208 18.25 -9.74 -9.94
CA GLY A 208 19.13 -10.88 -9.72
C GLY A 208 18.40 -12.15 -9.28
N ILE A 209 17.08 -12.17 -9.32
CA ILE A 209 16.29 -13.35 -8.98
C ILE A 209 16.47 -14.42 -10.05
N GLY A 210 16.81 -15.64 -9.61
CA GLY A 210 16.92 -16.82 -10.45
C GLY A 210 15.79 -17.82 -10.17
N ALA A 211 16.11 -19.11 -10.27
CA ALA A 211 15.18 -20.21 -9.99
C ALA A 211 14.92 -20.37 -8.47
N PRO A 212 13.76 -20.96 -8.08
CA PRO A 212 13.54 -21.37 -6.69
C PRO A 212 14.68 -22.22 -6.14
N GLY A 213 15.01 -22.01 -4.86
CA GLY A 213 16.12 -22.69 -4.17
C GLY A 213 17.48 -22.00 -4.32
N GLN A 214 17.59 -20.94 -5.08
CA GLN A 214 18.79 -20.09 -5.11
C GLN A 214 18.88 -19.22 -3.85
N PRO A 215 20.08 -18.79 -3.43
CA PRO A 215 20.27 -17.93 -2.27
C PRO A 215 19.51 -16.61 -2.39
N VAL A 216 19.14 -16.03 -1.24
CA VAL A 216 18.57 -14.67 -1.16
C VAL A 216 19.49 -13.67 -1.86
N GLN A 217 18.90 -12.83 -2.71
CA GLN A 217 19.58 -11.72 -3.35
C GLN A 217 19.28 -10.43 -2.56
N HIS A 218 20.32 -9.67 -2.21
CA HIS A 218 20.18 -8.39 -1.50
C HIS A 218 20.22 -7.21 -2.49
N ARG A 219 19.34 -7.24 -3.49
CA ARG A 219 19.31 -6.27 -4.60
C ARG A 219 17.93 -5.65 -4.82
N ALA A 220 16.93 -6.06 -4.04
CA ALA A 220 15.60 -5.48 -4.13
C ALA A 220 15.61 -4.03 -3.61
N THR A 221 14.75 -3.21 -4.20
CA THR A 221 14.75 -1.77 -4.03
C THR A 221 13.36 -1.22 -3.68
N VAL A 222 13.34 0.02 -3.22
CA VAL A 222 12.15 0.88 -3.19
C VAL A 222 12.42 2.08 -4.09
N LEU A 223 11.62 2.22 -5.11
CA LEU A 223 11.72 3.25 -6.12
C LEU A 223 10.69 4.35 -5.88
N ARG A 224 11.12 5.61 -5.98
CA ARG A 224 10.25 6.77 -6.07
C ARG A 224 10.20 7.27 -7.50
N ILE A 225 8.98 7.43 -8.05
CA ILE A 225 8.73 7.89 -9.42
C ILE A 225 7.90 9.17 -9.36
N GLY A 226 8.44 10.27 -9.87
CA GLY A 226 7.71 11.51 -10.07
C GLY A 226 6.94 11.48 -11.39
N LEU A 227 5.70 11.95 -11.36
CA LEU A 227 4.80 12.03 -12.52
C LEU A 227 4.29 13.45 -12.72
N ALA A 228 4.29 13.92 -13.95
CA ALA A 228 3.51 15.07 -14.40
C ALA A 228 2.19 14.58 -15.02
N ILE A 229 1.08 15.22 -14.63
CA ILE A 229 -0.27 14.82 -15.03
C ILE A 229 -0.93 16.00 -15.76
N ALA A 230 -1.25 15.80 -17.04
CA ALA A 230 -2.00 16.77 -17.83
C ALA A 230 -3.39 16.20 -18.18
N THR A 231 -4.41 17.07 -18.20
CA THR A 231 -5.78 16.67 -18.52
C THR A 231 -5.86 15.92 -19.85
N GLY A 232 -6.46 14.73 -19.83
CA GLY A 232 -6.68 13.90 -21.01
C GLY A 232 -5.42 13.29 -21.63
N LYS A 233 -4.27 13.38 -20.96
CA LYS A 233 -3.02 12.74 -21.41
C LYS A 233 -2.51 11.76 -20.35
N PRO A 234 -1.87 10.66 -20.78
CA PRO A 234 -1.23 9.74 -19.84
C PRO A 234 -0.19 10.48 -18.97
N PRO A 235 -0.01 10.07 -17.70
CA PRO A 235 1.05 10.57 -16.85
C PRO A 235 2.43 10.41 -17.48
N VAL A 236 3.30 11.41 -17.32
CA VAL A 236 4.66 11.41 -17.85
C VAL A 236 5.65 11.36 -16.69
N VAL A 237 6.60 10.43 -16.74
CA VAL A 237 7.66 10.32 -15.74
C VAL A 237 8.57 11.53 -15.79
N THR A 238 8.78 12.18 -14.66
CA THR A 238 9.67 13.34 -14.51
C THR A 238 10.94 13.01 -13.74
N SER A 239 10.92 11.97 -12.91
CA SER A 239 12.08 11.50 -12.15
C SER A 239 11.90 10.04 -11.72
N GLN A 240 13.03 9.36 -11.53
CA GLN A 240 13.10 8.06 -10.85
C GLN A 240 14.28 8.11 -9.88
N THR A 241 14.06 7.66 -8.65
CA THR A 241 15.08 7.66 -7.59
C THR A 241 14.93 6.42 -6.74
N VAL A 242 15.98 5.63 -6.60
CA VAL A 242 16.03 4.54 -5.60
C VAL A 242 16.19 5.18 -4.23
N ILE A 243 15.20 5.04 -3.37
CA ILE A 243 15.16 5.62 -2.02
C ILE A 243 15.39 4.58 -0.92
N GLY A 244 15.37 3.30 -1.28
CA GLY A 244 15.75 2.17 -0.43
C GLY A 244 16.35 1.07 -1.28
N ASP A 245 17.35 0.35 -0.75
CA ASP A 245 18.01 -0.74 -1.44
C ASP A 245 18.56 -1.80 -0.47
N GLY A 246 19.13 -2.86 -1.03
CA GLY A 246 19.73 -3.93 -0.25
C GLY A 246 18.73 -4.84 0.45
N PHE A 247 17.43 -4.70 0.18
CA PHE A 247 16.42 -5.63 0.70
C PHE A 247 16.66 -7.04 0.13
N GLY A 248 16.34 -8.05 0.96
CA GLY A 248 16.38 -9.44 0.52
C GLY A 248 15.24 -9.75 -0.43
N ALA A 249 15.54 -10.50 -1.51
CA ALA A 249 14.53 -11.12 -2.36
C ALA A 249 14.96 -12.51 -2.78
N GLN A 250 13.97 -13.38 -3.04
CA GLN A 250 14.20 -14.80 -3.38
C GLN A 250 13.04 -15.34 -4.22
N ALA A 251 13.37 -16.18 -5.19
CA ALA A 251 12.37 -16.98 -5.90
C ALA A 251 11.74 -18.03 -4.97
N ASP A 252 10.45 -18.22 -5.09
CA ASP A 252 9.68 -19.19 -4.32
C ASP A 252 8.74 -19.98 -5.26
N ALA A 253 8.66 -21.28 -5.08
CA ALA A 253 7.85 -22.12 -5.95
C ALA A 253 6.34 -22.00 -5.68
N GLY A 254 5.96 -21.63 -4.45
CA GLY A 254 4.57 -21.49 -4.04
C GLY A 254 3.97 -20.10 -4.34
N VAL A 255 4.79 -19.05 -4.15
CA VAL A 255 4.31 -17.66 -4.25
C VAL A 255 5.12 -16.82 -5.26
N PHE A 256 5.80 -17.45 -6.20
CA PHE A 256 6.64 -16.85 -7.24
C PHE A 256 7.87 -16.11 -6.68
N LEU A 257 7.69 -15.08 -5.90
CA LEU A 257 8.73 -14.19 -5.44
C LEU A 257 8.45 -13.73 -4.00
N ILE A 258 9.49 -13.73 -3.18
CA ILE A 258 9.50 -13.15 -1.83
C ILE A 258 10.45 -11.97 -1.84
N GLY A 259 10.02 -10.81 -1.37
CA GLY A 259 10.84 -9.60 -1.31
C GLY A 259 10.17 -8.47 -0.53
N PRO A 260 10.67 -7.24 -0.60
CA PRO A 260 9.95 -6.08 -0.08
C PRO A 260 8.62 -5.98 -0.84
N THR A 261 7.51 -5.89 -0.10
CA THR A 261 6.18 -6.00 -0.70
C THR A 261 5.34 -4.76 -0.41
N GLY A 262 4.69 -4.69 0.75
CA GLY A 262 3.77 -3.63 1.08
C GLY A 262 4.44 -2.28 1.32
N LEU A 263 3.80 -1.23 0.83
CA LEU A 263 4.20 0.16 1.05
C LEU A 263 3.05 0.95 1.63
N ALA A 264 3.30 1.71 2.71
CA ALA A 264 2.33 2.61 3.29
C ALA A 264 3.01 3.95 3.67
N LEU A 265 2.42 5.06 3.24
CA LEU A 265 2.94 6.39 3.55
C LEU A 265 2.32 6.90 4.85
N GLY A 266 3.14 7.15 5.86
CA GLY A 266 2.74 7.71 7.14
C GLY A 266 2.46 9.22 7.04
N GLN A 267 1.67 9.72 7.97
CA GLN A 267 1.41 11.17 8.10
C GLN A 267 2.68 11.96 8.50
N ASP A 268 3.67 11.27 9.04
CA ASP A 268 5.01 11.78 9.36
C ASP A 268 5.92 11.93 8.12
N GLY A 269 5.45 11.54 6.94
CA GLY A 269 6.20 11.54 5.69
C GLY A 269 7.17 10.38 5.53
N ALA A 270 7.21 9.44 6.47
CA ALA A 270 7.96 8.21 6.32
C ALA A 270 7.20 7.21 5.45
N LEU A 271 7.91 6.50 4.60
CA LEU A 271 7.39 5.36 3.86
C LEU A 271 7.70 4.07 4.62
N TYR A 272 6.66 3.38 5.04
CA TYR A 272 6.80 2.07 5.68
C TYR A 272 6.87 1.00 4.61
N VAL A 273 7.73 0.01 4.84
CA VAL A 273 8.04 -1.08 3.89
C VAL A 273 7.94 -2.41 4.63
N SER A 274 7.13 -3.33 4.13
CA SER A 274 7.16 -4.72 4.60
C SER A 274 8.33 -5.45 3.93
N ASP A 275 9.26 -5.91 4.74
CA ASP A 275 10.43 -6.70 4.32
C ASP A 275 10.16 -8.17 4.65
N ALA A 276 9.65 -8.91 3.67
CA ALA A 276 9.20 -10.29 3.84
C ALA A 276 10.34 -11.25 4.21
N ILE A 277 11.53 -11.08 3.60
CA ILE A 277 12.72 -11.88 3.92
C ILE A 277 13.26 -11.54 5.31
N GLY A 278 13.30 -10.25 5.66
CA GLY A 278 13.73 -9.79 6.98
C GLY A 278 12.71 -10.05 8.09
N ASN A 279 11.50 -10.51 7.75
CA ASN A 279 10.34 -10.69 8.63
C ASN A 279 10.06 -9.47 9.51
N ARG A 280 10.02 -8.28 8.89
CA ARG A 280 9.95 -7.00 9.59
C ARG A 280 9.18 -5.94 8.81
N VAL A 281 8.80 -4.87 9.49
CA VAL A 281 8.42 -3.60 8.91
C VAL A 281 9.54 -2.59 9.14
N ALA A 282 9.98 -1.92 8.09
CA ALA A 282 10.97 -0.84 8.13
C ALA A 282 10.35 0.49 7.71
N ALA A 283 11.02 1.61 8.01
CA ALA A 283 10.61 2.94 7.58
C ALA A 283 11.76 3.69 6.90
N ILE A 284 11.45 4.33 5.79
CA ILE A 284 12.31 5.24 5.03
C ILE A 284 11.82 6.66 5.32
N ALA A 285 12.60 7.43 6.09
CA ALA A 285 12.25 8.81 6.42
C ALA A 285 12.37 9.73 5.20
N ASP A 286 11.58 10.82 5.19
CA ASP A 286 11.60 11.85 4.14
C ASP A 286 11.44 11.29 2.73
N ALA A 287 10.63 10.25 2.57
CA ALA A 287 10.55 9.44 1.35
C ALA A 287 10.25 10.27 0.10
N ALA A 288 9.43 11.31 0.22
CA ALA A 288 9.07 12.20 -0.89
C ALA A 288 10.21 13.11 -1.34
N ALA A 289 11.15 13.44 -0.45
CA ALA A 289 12.20 14.43 -0.69
C ALA A 289 13.60 13.84 -0.85
N ARG A 290 13.83 12.59 -0.43
CA ARG A 290 15.16 11.96 -0.48
C ARG A 290 15.76 11.98 -1.88
N SER A 291 17.05 12.26 -1.96
CA SER A 291 17.85 12.18 -3.19
C SER A 291 18.70 10.91 -3.27
N ASP A 292 18.81 10.17 -2.18
CA ASP A 292 19.68 9.00 -2.00
C ASP A 292 18.95 7.85 -1.32
N SER A 293 19.51 6.66 -1.36
CA SER A 293 18.97 5.49 -0.68
C SER A 293 19.14 5.58 0.85
N ALA A 294 18.13 5.12 1.59
CA ALA A 294 18.19 4.88 3.02
C ALA A 294 18.66 3.45 3.36
N GLY A 295 19.20 2.72 2.37
CA GLY A 295 19.41 1.28 2.52
C GLY A 295 18.09 0.56 2.79
N GLN A 296 18.09 -0.36 3.74
CA GLN A 296 16.90 -1.11 4.13
C GLN A 296 15.97 -0.35 5.11
N GLY A 297 16.18 0.95 5.32
CA GLY A 297 15.38 1.75 6.25
C GLY A 297 15.61 1.41 7.73
N ARG A 298 14.97 2.21 8.61
CA ARG A 298 14.98 1.99 10.07
C ARG A 298 13.96 0.89 10.43
N GLN A 299 14.37 -0.11 11.19
CA GLN A 299 13.46 -1.13 11.69
C GLN A 299 12.39 -0.51 12.60
N ILE A 300 11.12 -0.84 12.34
CA ILE A 300 9.96 -0.46 13.15
C ILE A 300 9.54 -1.63 14.03
N SER A 301 9.21 -2.76 13.43
CA SER A 301 8.80 -3.98 14.12
C SER A 301 9.40 -5.18 13.42
N LYS A 302 9.68 -6.25 14.17
CA LYS A 302 10.32 -7.45 13.63
C LYS A 302 9.86 -8.69 14.37
N ASP A 303 9.74 -9.80 13.64
CA ASP A 303 9.38 -11.11 14.19
C ASP A 303 8.07 -11.08 15.01
N GLY A 304 7.97 -11.73 16.15
CA GLY A 304 6.77 -11.73 16.97
C GLY A 304 5.57 -12.37 16.29
N LEU A 305 4.53 -11.57 15.98
CA LEU A 305 3.33 -12.01 15.25
C LEU A 305 3.50 -11.96 13.73
N LEU A 306 4.52 -11.27 13.21
CA LEU A 306 4.82 -11.21 11.79
C LEU A 306 5.27 -12.58 11.25
N ARG A 307 4.74 -12.95 10.09
CA ARG A 307 5.06 -14.16 9.34
C ARG A 307 5.11 -13.87 7.85
N ARG A 308 6.26 -13.45 7.33
CA ARG A 308 6.43 -13.02 5.94
C ARG A 308 5.46 -11.87 5.62
N PRO A 309 5.67 -10.65 6.19
CA PRO A 309 4.76 -9.53 5.98
C PRO A 309 4.67 -9.13 4.51
N LEU A 310 3.46 -8.95 3.99
CA LEU A 310 3.13 -8.60 2.61
C LEU A 310 2.46 -7.22 2.54
N ALA A 311 1.32 -7.09 1.86
CA ALA A 311 0.63 -5.82 1.72
C ALA A 311 0.27 -5.19 3.07
N MET A 312 0.24 -3.88 3.11
CA MET A 312 -0.11 -3.15 4.32
C MET A 312 -0.79 -1.81 4.03
N GLY A 313 -1.49 -1.30 5.03
CA GLY A 313 -2.14 0.01 4.99
C GLY A 313 -2.32 0.59 6.38
N PHE A 314 -2.59 1.89 6.46
CA PHE A 314 -2.89 2.55 7.73
C PHE A 314 -4.36 2.43 8.08
N ALA A 315 -4.68 1.92 9.26
CA ALA A 315 -6.00 1.97 9.85
C ALA A 315 -6.35 3.39 10.35
N GLY A 316 -7.63 3.62 10.63
CA GLY A 316 -8.13 4.93 11.07
C GLY A 316 -7.54 5.45 12.40
N ASN A 317 -7.04 4.55 13.25
CA ASN A 317 -6.31 4.88 14.48
C ASN A 317 -4.82 5.20 14.27
N GLY A 318 -4.34 5.20 13.02
CA GLY A 318 -2.94 5.47 12.68
C GLY A 318 -2.00 4.28 12.82
N HIS A 319 -2.50 3.09 13.15
CA HIS A 319 -1.71 1.87 13.18
C HIS A 319 -1.59 1.25 11.78
N LEU A 320 -0.53 0.49 11.56
CA LEU A 320 -0.36 -0.32 10.36
C LEU A 320 -1.10 -1.64 10.50
N LEU A 321 -1.87 -2.01 9.48
CA LEU A 321 -2.36 -3.37 9.27
C LEU A 321 -1.45 -4.04 8.25
N VAL A 322 -0.90 -5.18 8.60
CA VAL A 322 0.10 -5.90 7.81
C VAL A 322 -0.36 -7.33 7.62
N VAL A 323 -0.54 -7.74 6.38
CA VAL A 323 -0.92 -9.11 6.03
C VAL A 323 0.29 -10.03 6.16
N ASN A 324 0.09 -11.20 6.74
CA ASN A 324 1.09 -12.27 6.79
C ASN A 324 0.94 -13.23 5.59
N GLY A 325 2.02 -13.50 4.89
CA GLY A 325 2.04 -14.44 3.77
C GLY A 325 2.31 -15.91 4.15
N LEU A 326 2.62 -16.21 5.42
CA LEU A 326 2.85 -17.59 5.90
C LEU A 326 1.77 -18.10 6.85
N ASN A 327 0.74 -17.31 7.08
CA ASN A 327 -0.48 -17.72 7.77
C ASN A 327 -1.60 -16.74 7.41
N GLY A 328 -2.85 -17.13 7.62
CA GLY A 328 -4.02 -16.32 7.28
C GLY A 328 -4.31 -15.17 8.25
N GLN A 329 -3.28 -14.47 8.75
CA GLN A 329 -3.45 -13.40 9.74
C GLN A 329 -3.11 -12.03 9.17
N VAL A 330 -3.81 -11.01 9.70
CA VAL A 330 -3.40 -9.61 9.65
C VAL A 330 -2.90 -9.20 11.04
N VAL A 331 -1.77 -8.47 11.08
CA VAL A 331 -1.13 -7.97 12.30
C VAL A 331 -1.31 -6.47 12.38
N GLU A 332 -1.71 -5.96 13.54
CA GLU A 332 -1.77 -4.53 13.84
C GLU A 332 -0.51 -4.08 14.57
N ILE A 333 0.12 -3.02 14.06
CA ILE A 333 1.39 -2.48 14.58
C ILE A 333 1.23 -0.99 14.85
N ASP A 334 1.52 -0.54 16.07
CA ASP A 334 1.75 0.88 16.36
C ASP A 334 3.10 1.33 15.75
N PRO A 335 3.12 2.16 14.72
CA PRO A 335 4.36 2.55 14.04
C PRO A 335 5.26 3.45 14.89
N ALA A 336 4.72 4.12 15.90
CA ALA A 336 5.47 5.00 16.78
C ALA A 336 6.35 4.22 17.77
N SER A 337 5.79 3.16 18.36
CA SER A 337 6.51 2.31 19.33
C SER A 337 7.10 1.04 18.70
N GLY A 338 6.59 0.61 17.54
CA GLY A 338 6.90 -0.68 16.91
C GLY A 338 6.23 -1.87 17.56
N LYS A 339 5.32 -1.63 18.53
CA LYS A 339 4.58 -2.68 19.24
C LYS A 339 3.56 -3.32 18.31
N GLN A 340 3.53 -4.64 18.31
CA GLN A 340 2.48 -5.44 17.69
C GLN A 340 1.32 -5.53 18.67
N GLU A 341 0.22 -4.84 18.36
CA GLU A 341 -0.96 -4.73 19.26
C GLU A 341 -1.76 -6.02 19.28
N GLY A 342 -1.76 -6.78 18.18
CA GLY A 342 -2.42 -8.05 18.04
C GLY A 342 -2.40 -8.57 16.61
N ALA A 343 -2.96 -9.76 16.43
CA ALA A 343 -3.23 -10.36 15.14
C ALA A 343 -4.65 -10.93 15.11
N MET A 344 -5.25 -10.93 13.91
CA MET A 344 -6.55 -11.50 13.66
C MET A 344 -6.48 -12.46 12.48
N TRP A 345 -7.08 -13.63 12.62
CA TRP A 345 -7.29 -14.55 11.51
C TRP A 345 -8.31 -13.94 10.55
N ILE A 346 -7.94 -13.81 9.27
CA ILE A 346 -8.85 -13.39 8.21
C ILE A 346 -9.04 -14.52 7.20
N ASP A 347 -8.09 -15.45 7.16
CA ASP A 347 -8.23 -16.74 6.52
C ASP A 347 -7.75 -17.83 7.49
N ALA A 348 -8.57 -18.83 7.70
CA ALA A 348 -8.32 -19.92 8.63
C ALA A 348 -8.45 -21.29 7.95
N ASP A 349 -8.17 -21.36 6.65
CA ASP A 349 -8.21 -22.64 5.92
C ASP A 349 -7.21 -23.62 6.53
N GLU A 350 -7.76 -24.69 7.14
CA GLU A 350 -7.00 -25.74 7.80
C GLU A 350 -6.34 -26.73 6.80
N ALA A 351 -6.61 -26.57 5.49
CA ALA A 351 -5.93 -27.38 4.47
C ALA A 351 -4.46 -26.99 4.32
N GLN A 352 -4.09 -25.74 4.65
CA GLN A 352 -2.70 -25.31 4.69
C GLN A 352 -2.06 -25.53 6.07
N THR A 353 -0.72 -25.49 6.11
CA THR A 353 0.07 -25.61 7.33
C THR A 353 1.20 -24.56 7.35
N PRO A 354 1.08 -23.52 8.19
CA PRO A 354 -0.06 -23.15 9.04
C PRO A 354 -1.30 -22.76 8.24
N PRO A 355 -2.50 -22.70 8.86
CA PRO A 355 -3.75 -22.32 8.18
C PRO A 355 -3.62 -20.99 7.42
N GLY A 356 -4.20 -20.91 6.22
CA GLY A 356 -4.15 -19.73 5.34
C GLY A 356 -2.74 -19.36 4.84
N SER A 357 -1.82 -20.33 4.80
CA SER A 357 -0.45 -20.07 4.35
C SER A 357 -0.37 -19.95 2.84
N GLY A 358 -0.08 -18.76 2.35
CA GLY A 358 0.05 -18.44 0.94
C GLY A 358 -1.16 -17.73 0.35
N ASP A 359 -2.26 -17.64 1.07
CA ASP A 359 -3.56 -17.26 0.53
C ASP A 359 -3.87 -15.75 0.61
N LEU A 360 -3.06 -15.00 1.35
CA LEU A 360 -3.29 -13.57 1.55
C LEU A 360 -2.22 -12.72 0.85
N PHE A 361 -2.65 -11.74 0.05
CA PHE A 361 -1.77 -10.76 -0.57
C PHE A 361 -2.20 -9.31 -0.34
N GLY A 362 -3.31 -8.88 -0.93
CA GLY A 362 -3.78 -7.51 -0.92
C GLY A 362 -4.64 -7.15 0.29
N ILE A 363 -4.44 -5.94 0.81
CA ILE A 363 -5.30 -5.29 1.80
C ILE A 363 -5.45 -3.82 1.47
N THR A 364 -6.65 -3.26 1.64
CA THR A 364 -6.89 -1.81 1.54
C THR A 364 -8.00 -1.38 2.48
N MET A 365 -7.89 -0.17 3.03
CA MET A 365 -8.90 0.34 3.94
C MET A 365 -10.19 0.70 3.21
N MET A 366 -11.32 0.45 3.85
CA MET A 366 -12.61 0.95 3.38
C MET A 366 -12.63 2.48 3.44
N PRO A 367 -13.35 3.15 2.52
CA PRO A 367 -13.43 4.61 2.47
C PRO A 367 -13.97 5.28 3.73
N ASP A 368 -14.78 4.56 4.51
CA ASP A 368 -15.36 5.05 5.77
C ASP A 368 -14.46 4.81 6.99
N GLY A 369 -13.32 4.13 6.80
CA GLY A 369 -12.33 3.83 7.84
C GLY A 369 -12.77 2.80 8.89
N ARG A 370 -13.93 2.13 8.73
CA ARG A 370 -14.46 1.21 9.73
C ARG A 370 -14.01 -0.23 9.55
N GLY A 371 -13.38 -0.53 8.41
CA GLY A 371 -12.96 -1.86 8.06
C GLY A 371 -11.97 -1.82 6.91
N PHE A 372 -11.72 -2.95 6.34
CA PHE A 372 -10.82 -3.11 5.20
C PHE A 372 -11.35 -4.16 4.22
N TYR A 373 -10.89 -4.07 2.98
CA TYR A 373 -11.03 -5.13 2.00
C TYR A 373 -9.74 -5.93 1.95
N TYR A 374 -9.85 -7.23 1.68
CA TYR A 374 -8.72 -8.11 1.40
C TYR A 374 -9.08 -9.13 0.34
N VAL A 375 -8.07 -9.76 -0.24
CA VAL A 375 -8.24 -10.82 -1.23
C VAL A 375 -7.68 -12.12 -0.69
N GLU A 376 -8.40 -13.21 -0.95
CA GLU A 376 -8.00 -14.60 -0.71
C GLU A 376 -7.74 -15.24 -2.08
N ASP A 377 -6.53 -15.74 -2.28
CA ASP A 377 -6.12 -16.21 -3.60
C ASP A 377 -6.55 -17.65 -3.91
N ASP A 378 -6.61 -18.53 -2.92
CA ASP A 378 -7.01 -19.93 -3.07
C ASP A 378 -8.48 -20.09 -3.50
N VAL A 379 -9.37 -19.26 -2.99
CA VAL A 379 -10.80 -19.24 -3.32
C VAL A 379 -11.19 -18.13 -4.32
N ASN A 380 -10.22 -17.34 -4.77
CA ASN A 380 -10.42 -16.22 -5.70
C ASN A 380 -11.50 -15.25 -5.22
N ALA A 381 -11.38 -14.77 -4.01
CA ALA A 381 -12.40 -13.98 -3.36
C ALA A 381 -11.95 -12.55 -3.03
N LEU A 382 -12.88 -11.60 -3.18
CA LEU A 382 -12.82 -10.28 -2.56
C LEU A 382 -13.70 -10.31 -1.32
N VAL A 383 -13.11 -9.98 -0.17
CA VAL A 383 -13.76 -10.03 1.14
C VAL A 383 -13.70 -8.66 1.82
N GLN A 384 -14.77 -8.33 2.54
CA GLN A 384 -14.88 -7.15 3.40
C GLN A 384 -14.83 -7.59 4.86
N ALA A 385 -13.96 -6.97 5.64
CA ALA A 385 -13.85 -7.12 7.09
C ALA A 385 -14.27 -5.83 7.80
N GLN A 386 -15.27 -5.91 8.73
CA GLN A 386 -15.79 -4.75 9.47
C GLN A 386 -16.35 -5.09 10.86
#